data_c53f05ee81aa4667bf5c9767179b5098
#
_entry.id   c53f05ee81aa4667bf5c9767179b5098
#
_cell.length_a   1.000
_cell.length_b   1.000
_cell.length_c   1.000
_cell.angle_alpha   90.00
_cell.angle_beta   90.00
_cell.angle_gamma   90.00
#
_symmetry.space_group_name_H-M   'P 1'
#
loop_
_entity.id
_entity.type
_entity.pdbx_description
1 polymer ?
#
loop_
_entity_poly.entity_id
_entity_poly.type
_entity_poly.pdbx_seq_one_letter_code
_entity_poly.pdbx_strand_id
1 'polypeptide(L)'
;LVGQINSESVFGGQMYNGIGGQPETHMGALYSRGGRAITLLYSTAADGAISRIVARFAEGEIVTIPRFWADTIVTEYGIAELAGRNHRERAEALIAIAHPDFRAELRADATKWIPE
;
A
#
# COMPACT_ATOMS: atom_id res chain seq x y z
N LEU A 1 1.68 -1.22 -5.88
CA LEU A 1 2.45 0.04 -5.92
C LEU A 1 1.63 1.28 -6.35
N VAL A 2 0.32 1.17 -6.53
CA VAL A 2 -0.54 2.35 -6.81
C VAL A 2 -1.34 2.82 -5.61
N GLY A 3 -1.20 2.16 -4.45
CA GLY A 3 -1.83 2.56 -3.19
C GLY A 3 -3.05 1.76 -2.77
N GLN A 4 -3.39 0.66 -3.45
CA GLN A 4 -4.41 -0.25 -2.94
C GLN A 4 -3.94 -0.90 -1.64
N ILE A 5 -4.85 -1.04 -0.66
CA ILE A 5 -4.56 -1.61 0.65
C ILE A 5 -5.43 -2.85 0.87
N ASN A 6 -4.78 -3.92 1.31
CA ASN A 6 -5.42 -5.17 1.73
C ASN A 6 -5.22 -5.37 3.23
N SER A 7 -6.29 -5.48 3.98
CA SER A 7 -6.30 -5.80 5.41
C SER A 7 -7.19 -6.99 5.76
N GLU A 8 -7.64 -7.74 4.75
CA GLU A 8 -8.63 -8.81 4.91
C GLU A 8 -8.11 -10.19 4.54
N SER A 9 -7.10 -10.27 3.66
CA SER A 9 -6.59 -11.54 3.16
C SER A 9 -5.07 -11.63 3.18
N VAL A 10 -4.57 -12.85 3.20
CA VAL A 10 -3.14 -13.20 3.17
C VAL A 10 -2.92 -14.37 2.22
N PHE A 11 -1.67 -14.58 1.79
CA PHE A 11 -1.21 -15.78 1.09
C PHE A 11 -2.12 -16.22 -0.09
N GLY A 12 -2.26 -15.36 -1.09
CA GLY A 12 -3.02 -15.69 -2.28
C GLY A 12 -4.54 -15.64 -2.10
N GLY A 13 -5.02 -14.78 -1.23
CA GLY A 13 -6.45 -14.47 -1.10
C GLY A 13 -7.18 -15.22 0.02
N GLN A 14 -6.47 -15.97 0.87
CA GLN A 14 -7.09 -16.53 2.04
C GLN A 14 -7.59 -15.42 2.97
N MET A 15 -8.89 -15.30 3.11
CA MET A 15 -9.50 -14.36 4.05
C MET A 15 -9.29 -14.79 5.49
N TYR A 16 -8.89 -13.86 6.34
CA TYR A 16 -8.78 -14.07 7.79
C TYR A 16 -9.58 -13.02 8.58
N ASN A 17 -10.04 -11.98 7.91
CA ASN A 17 -10.75 -10.88 8.52
C ASN A 17 -11.83 -10.34 7.58
N GLY A 18 -12.73 -9.49 8.07
CA GLY A 18 -13.67 -8.72 7.27
C GLY A 18 -13.18 -7.28 7.08
N ILE A 19 -13.99 -6.49 6.42
CA ILE A 19 -13.65 -5.09 6.05
C ILE A 19 -13.42 -4.19 7.28
N GLY A 20 -14.09 -4.47 8.40
CA GLY A 20 -14.01 -3.68 9.63
C GLY A 20 -14.39 -2.21 9.43
N GLY A 21 -13.85 -1.33 10.27
CA GLY A 21 -14.08 0.12 10.22
C GLY A 21 -13.03 0.90 9.39
N GLN A 22 -12.12 0.23 8.72
CA GLN A 22 -11.05 0.91 7.97
C GLN A 22 -11.58 1.80 6.83
N PRO A 23 -12.58 1.40 6.01
CA PRO A 23 -13.14 2.28 4.99
C PRO A 23 -13.80 3.53 5.57
N GLU A 24 -14.58 3.40 6.64
CA GLU A 24 -15.25 4.54 7.27
C GLU A 24 -14.24 5.50 7.90
N THR A 25 -13.22 5.00 8.58
CA THR A 25 -12.18 5.85 9.18
C THR A 25 -11.33 6.54 8.11
N HIS A 26 -11.01 5.88 6.99
CA HIS A 26 -10.36 6.51 5.84
C HIS A 26 -11.21 7.62 5.25
N MET A 27 -12.46 7.33 4.97
CA MET A 27 -13.41 8.31 4.42
C MET A 27 -13.61 9.48 5.37
N GLY A 28 -13.81 9.22 6.65
CA GLY A 28 -13.94 10.25 7.68
C GLY A 28 -12.69 11.14 7.77
N ALA A 29 -11.50 10.58 7.70
CA ALA A 29 -10.25 11.32 7.71
C ALA A 29 -10.10 12.19 6.45
N LEU A 30 -10.40 11.66 5.28
CA LEU A 30 -10.29 12.39 4.00
C LEU A 30 -11.29 13.54 3.89
N TYR A 31 -12.51 13.39 4.44
CA TYR A 31 -13.53 14.42 4.41
C TYR A 31 -13.44 15.42 5.58
N SER A 32 -12.66 15.13 6.60
CA SER A 32 -12.45 16.05 7.71
C SER A 32 -11.57 17.24 7.28
N ARG A 33 -11.84 18.39 7.83
CA ARG A 33 -11.09 19.61 7.51
C ARG A 33 -9.62 19.48 7.93
N GLY A 34 -8.70 19.48 6.96
CA GLY A 34 -7.27 19.28 7.20
C GLY A 34 -6.91 17.84 7.58
N GLY A 35 -7.84 16.90 7.42
CA GLY A 35 -7.63 15.50 7.77
C GLY A 35 -6.67 14.78 6.83
N ARG A 36 -6.05 13.72 7.36
CA ARG A 36 -5.18 12.79 6.62
C ARG A 36 -5.54 11.36 6.97
N ALA A 37 -5.68 10.51 5.98
CA ALA A 37 -5.82 9.07 6.18
C ALA A 37 -4.42 8.44 6.23
N ILE A 38 -3.98 8.06 7.41
CA ILE A 38 -2.65 7.50 7.64
C ILE A 38 -2.77 5.98 7.83
N THR A 39 -2.10 5.22 6.96
CA THR A 39 -1.96 3.76 7.08
C THR A 39 -0.55 3.43 7.55
N LEU A 40 -0.46 2.77 8.69
CA LEU A 40 0.80 2.34 9.30
C LEU A 40 0.96 0.83 9.12
N LEU A 41 2.13 0.40 8.65
CA LEU A 41 2.48 -1.02 8.54
C LEU A 41 3.99 -1.24 8.68
N TYR A 42 4.39 -2.43 9.12
CA TYR A 42 5.76 -2.87 8.93
C TYR A 42 6.01 -3.18 7.47
N SER A 43 7.19 -2.86 6.95
CA SER A 43 7.54 -3.09 5.54
C SER A 43 7.62 -4.56 5.16
N THR A 44 7.85 -5.44 6.15
CA THR A 44 7.98 -6.89 5.97
C THR A 44 7.09 -7.69 6.91
N ALA A 45 6.92 -8.96 6.58
CA ALA A 45 6.32 -10.00 7.41
C ALA A 45 7.23 -11.24 7.44
N ALA A 46 6.87 -12.24 8.26
CA ALA A 46 7.59 -13.53 8.37
C ALA A 46 9.10 -13.31 8.61
N ASP A 47 9.44 -12.56 9.65
CA ASP A 47 10.83 -12.25 10.04
C ASP A 47 11.68 -11.67 8.90
N GLY A 48 11.08 -10.82 8.07
CA GLY A 48 11.75 -10.15 6.97
C GLY A 48 11.70 -10.89 5.61
N ALA A 49 11.11 -12.09 5.58
CA ALA A 49 11.10 -12.93 4.38
C ALA A 49 10.12 -12.43 3.29
N ILE A 50 9.11 -11.65 3.65
CA ILE A 50 8.04 -11.23 2.75
C ILE A 50 7.88 -9.71 2.81
N SER A 51 7.91 -9.05 1.65
CA SER A 51 7.56 -7.63 1.56
C SER A 51 6.04 -7.43 1.69
N ARG A 52 5.63 -6.48 2.54
CA ARG A 52 4.23 -6.03 2.61
C ARG A 52 3.89 -4.96 1.59
N ILE A 53 4.91 -4.35 0.98
CA ILE A 53 4.74 -3.49 -0.18
C ILE A 53 5.01 -4.35 -1.41
N VAL A 54 4.00 -4.51 -2.25
CA VAL A 54 4.05 -5.40 -3.42
C VAL A 54 3.78 -4.63 -4.70
N ALA A 55 4.33 -5.10 -5.81
CA ALA A 55 4.11 -4.49 -7.11
C ALA A 55 2.64 -4.57 -7.51
N ARG A 56 2.05 -5.75 -7.37
CA ARG A 56 0.63 -6.06 -7.57
C ARG A 56 0.16 -7.03 -6.48
N PHE A 57 -1.12 -7.02 -6.19
CA PHE A 57 -1.73 -8.09 -5.40
C PHE A 57 -1.69 -9.41 -6.17
N ALA A 58 -1.52 -10.50 -5.44
CA ALA A 58 -1.65 -11.84 -6.00
C ALA A 58 -3.12 -12.13 -6.35
N GLU A 59 -3.33 -13.15 -7.17
CA GLU A 59 -4.67 -13.60 -7.52
C GLU A 59 -5.47 -13.94 -6.26
N GLY A 60 -6.71 -13.43 -6.19
CA GLY A 60 -7.60 -13.64 -5.06
C GLY A 60 -7.42 -12.70 -3.88
N GLU A 61 -6.36 -11.88 -3.83
CA GLU A 61 -6.21 -10.88 -2.78
C GLU A 61 -7.24 -9.76 -2.88
N ILE A 62 -7.67 -9.28 -1.73
CA ILE A 62 -8.79 -8.35 -1.58
C ILE A 62 -8.31 -6.92 -1.47
N VAL A 63 -9.00 -6.00 -2.12
CA VAL A 63 -8.80 -4.57 -1.94
C VAL A 63 -9.76 -4.06 -0.88
N THR A 64 -9.24 -3.75 0.30
CA THR A 64 -10.02 -3.12 1.38
C THR A 64 -10.16 -1.61 1.15
N ILE A 65 -9.06 -0.94 0.80
CA ILE A 65 -9.04 0.49 0.48
C ILE A 65 -8.61 0.66 -0.97
N PRO A 66 -9.44 1.29 -1.81
CA PRO A 66 -9.08 1.57 -3.19
C PRO A 66 -7.95 2.61 -3.27
N ARG A 67 -7.16 2.57 -4.35
CA ARG A 67 -5.99 3.43 -4.51
C ARG A 67 -6.26 4.93 -4.40
N PHE A 68 -7.46 5.39 -4.76
CA PHE A 68 -7.81 6.81 -4.71
C PHE A 68 -8.12 7.33 -3.31
N TRP A 69 -8.31 6.45 -2.33
CA TRP A 69 -8.44 6.81 -0.90
C TRP A 69 -7.12 6.67 -0.14
N ALA A 70 -6.11 6.01 -0.70
CA ALA A 70 -4.80 5.93 -0.08
C ALA A 70 -4.12 7.32 -0.13
N ASP A 71 -3.86 7.86 1.04
CA ASP A 71 -3.31 9.20 1.23
C ASP A 71 -1.87 9.13 1.73
N THR A 72 -1.67 8.73 2.97
CA THR A 72 -0.35 8.68 3.62
C THR A 72 -0.07 7.26 4.11
N ILE A 73 1.06 6.70 3.70
CA ILE A 73 1.52 5.37 4.11
C ILE A 73 2.81 5.53 4.91
N VAL A 74 2.91 4.86 6.05
CA VAL A 74 4.07 4.94 6.94
C VAL A 74 4.61 3.54 7.22
N THR A 75 5.92 3.39 7.08
CA THR A 75 6.67 2.22 7.53
C THR A 75 7.83 2.65 8.41
N GLU A 76 8.59 1.70 8.92
CA GLU A 76 9.84 1.95 9.65
C GLU A 76 10.92 2.64 8.80
N TYR A 77 10.74 2.70 7.47
CA TYR A 77 11.68 3.36 6.55
C TYR A 77 11.24 4.76 6.12
N GLY A 78 10.07 5.23 6.52
CA GLY A 78 9.63 6.59 6.24
C GLY A 78 8.16 6.74 5.91
N ILE A 79 7.84 7.82 5.22
CA ILE A 79 6.49 8.28 4.92
C ILE A 79 6.35 8.44 3.40
N ALA A 80 5.32 7.83 2.83
CA ALA A 80 4.91 8.01 1.44
C ALA A 80 3.60 8.79 1.39
N GLU A 81 3.63 10.00 0.86
CA GLU A 81 2.45 10.80 0.56
C GLU A 81 1.98 10.47 -0.86
N LEU A 82 0.76 9.94 -1.01
CA LEU A 82 0.21 9.45 -2.27
C LEU A 82 -0.86 10.37 -2.87
N ALA A 83 -1.51 11.19 -2.04
CA ALA A 83 -2.54 12.09 -2.50
C ALA A 83 -2.00 13.07 -3.56
N GLY A 84 -2.74 13.25 -4.66
CA GLY A 84 -2.35 14.13 -5.76
C GLY A 84 -1.24 13.62 -6.67
N ARG A 85 -0.66 12.45 -6.41
CA ARG A 85 0.43 11.86 -7.22
C ARG A 85 -0.11 10.96 -8.32
N ASN A 86 0.58 10.95 -9.46
CA ASN A 86 0.34 9.98 -10.53
C ASN A 86 0.85 8.56 -10.16
N HIS A 87 0.59 7.56 -10.98
CA HIS A 87 0.93 6.16 -10.66
C HIS A 87 2.44 5.93 -10.50
N ARG A 88 3.26 6.58 -11.32
CA ARG A 88 4.73 6.46 -11.23
C ARG A 88 5.25 7.08 -9.94
N GLU A 89 4.80 8.28 -9.61
CA GLU A 89 5.18 8.97 -8.38
C GLU A 89 4.72 8.20 -7.13
N ARG A 90 3.54 7.57 -7.17
CA ARG A 90 3.05 6.69 -6.11
C ARG A 90 3.95 5.46 -5.94
N ALA A 91 4.32 4.83 -7.05
CA ALA A 91 5.19 3.65 -7.03
C ALA A 91 6.55 4.00 -6.42
N GLU A 92 7.20 5.08 -6.86
CA GLU A 92 8.49 5.50 -6.30
C GLU A 92 8.38 5.87 -4.82
N ALA A 93 7.32 6.56 -4.39
CA ALA A 93 7.10 6.88 -2.99
C ALA A 93 6.94 5.62 -2.12
N LEU A 94 6.19 4.63 -2.59
CA LEU A 94 6.01 3.36 -1.89
C LEU A 94 7.28 2.50 -1.88
N ILE A 95 8.03 2.47 -2.97
CA ILE A 95 9.33 1.78 -3.05
C ILE A 95 10.33 2.39 -2.07
N ALA A 96 10.34 3.71 -1.93
CA ALA A 96 11.24 4.40 -1.01
C ALA A 96 11.03 3.98 0.46
N ILE A 97 9.82 3.61 0.85
CA ILE A 97 9.48 3.15 2.21
C ILE A 97 9.41 1.63 2.35
N ALA A 98 9.64 0.87 1.29
CA ALA A 98 9.79 -0.58 1.34
C ALA A 98 11.12 -0.98 2.00
N HIS A 99 11.20 -2.22 2.48
CA HIS A 99 12.47 -2.75 2.98
C HIS A 99 13.53 -2.71 1.87
N PRO A 100 14.77 -2.28 2.15
CA PRO A 100 15.81 -2.09 1.14
C PRO A 100 16.03 -3.29 0.21
N ASP A 101 15.99 -4.51 0.74
CA ASP A 101 16.26 -5.73 -0.01
C ASP A 101 15.24 -5.99 -1.14
N PHE A 102 14.02 -5.45 -1.02
CA PHE A 102 12.96 -5.63 -2.03
C PHE A 102 12.84 -4.48 -3.04
N ARG A 103 13.51 -3.36 -2.81
CA ARG A 103 13.33 -2.14 -3.65
C ARG A 103 13.72 -2.35 -5.11
N ALA A 104 14.79 -3.09 -5.37
CA ALA A 104 15.24 -3.35 -6.74
C ALA A 104 14.23 -4.21 -7.52
N GLU A 105 13.71 -5.26 -6.90
CA GLU A 105 12.69 -6.11 -7.47
C GLU A 105 11.39 -5.34 -7.73
N LEU A 106 10.94 -4.56 -6.75
CA LEU A 106 9.73 -3.73 -6.87
C LEU A 106 9.82 -2.72 -8.03
N ARG A 107 11.00 -2.11 -8.26
CA ARG A 107 11.22 -1.24 -9.42
C ARG A 107 11.15 -2.00 -10.73
N ALA A 108 11.83 -3.13 -10.82
CA ALA A 108 11.82 -3.96 -12.02
C ALA A 108 10.40 -4.45 -12.37
N ASP A 109 9.60 -4.76 -11.36
CA ASP A 109 8.20 -5.14 -11.57
C ASP A 109 7.31 -3.96 -11.92
N ALA A 110 7.52 -2.80 -11.32
CA ALA A 110 6.76 -1.59 -11.63
C ALA A 110 6.85 -1.20 -13.10
N THR A 111 8.04 -1.28 -13.70
CA THR A 111 8.26 -0.92 -15.11
C THR A 111 7.47 -1.79 -16.10
N LYS A 112 7.02 -2.96 -15.70
CA LYS A 112 6.26 -3.87 -16.56
C LYS A 112 4.82 -3.43 -16.82
N TRP A 113 4.27 -2.55 -15.97
CA TRP A 113 2.85 -2.22 -16.05
C TRP A 113 2.49 -0.76 -15.68
N ILE A 114 3.42 0.00 -15.13
CA ILE A 114 3.25 1.45 -14.94
C ILE A 114 3.94 2.15 -16.11
N PRO A 115 3.21 2.86 -16.97
CA PRO A 115 3.80 3.58 -18.09
C PRO A 115 4.76 4.67 -17.62
N GLU A 116 5.72 5.03 -18.48
CA GLU A 116 6.66 6.12 -18.26
C GLU A 116 5.99 7.49 -18.17
#